data_4666b8bcd6ba33168aacc1f97ee1d37d
#
_entry.id   4666b8bcd6ba33168aacc1f97ee1d37d
#
_cell.length_a   1.000
_cell.length_b   1.000
_cell.length_c   1.000
_cell.angle_alpha   90.00
_cell.angle_beta   90.00
_cell.angle_gamma   90.00
#
_symmetry.space_group_name_H-M   'P 1'
#
loop_
_entity.id
_entity.type
_entity.pdbx_description
1 polymer ?
#
loop_
_entity_poly.entity_id
_entity_poly.type
_entity_poly.pdbx_seq_one_letter_code
_entity_poly.pdbx_strand_id
1 'polypeptide(L)'
;MITRLDSLSPVIRQRKRTGANVMKKITLVVLISGLLASQFSFGAAKPVSSRFDPRNQAIAYNPYDTTVINVATGYLSTLVFDDDEKVVEAKPGFEQGWDVTPSDNRVYIRIKPVTQNVEQVNSEGETETKQVAFDPENDLERWRTNLFIVTSKRNYSIELNATSFKSPNKVSFVVNYRYPEERKKESQKLEQQRLAELERKKEINDINKTLENAKSPRNWKYYARVGKGSEYIKPDYAYDDGRFTYFGFNPMKKIPSLFLQFGNQETITNPTIEKHGNYTVLIAHQTSDKWVIRLGDQVVGVENKGFGKIKLNDSDTVSDDVKIEVVK
;
A
#
# COMPACT_ATOMS: atom_id res chain seq x y z
N MET A 1 43.72 70.96 32.01
CA MET A 1 44.77 70.23 32.70
C MET A 1 44.54 68.78 32.37
N ILE A 2 45.25 68.26 31.30
CA ILE A 2 46.30 67.25 31.40
C ILE A 2 45.72 65.94 31.95
N THR A 3 45.75 64.78 31.32
CA THR A 3 46.73 64.10 30.48
C THR A 3 46.10 62.84 29.83
N ARG A 4 46.46 62.59 28.68
CA ARG A 4 46.67 61.41 27.82
C ARG A 4 47.23 60.18 28.55
N LEU A 5 46.78 58.94 28.17
CA LEU A 5 47.58 57.71 28.10
C LEU A 5 46.83 56.68 27.21
N ASP A 6 47.27 56.51 26.10
CA ASP A 6 47.90 55.47 25.27
C ASP A 6 47.43 54.03 25.48
N SER A 7 46.86 53.54 24.44
CA SER A 7 47.00 52.29 23.74
C SER A 7 47.85 51.13 24.32
N LEU A 8 47.29 49.96 24.39
CA LEU A 8 47.99 48.69 24.11
C LEU A 8 47.02 47.65 23.65
N SER A 9 47.09 47.37 22.38
CA SER A 9 46.42 46.18 21.75
C SER A 9 47.17 44.88 22.14
N PRO A 10 46.51 43.79 22.47
CA PRO A 10 47.15 42.50 22.53
C PRO A 10 47.08 41.83 21.14
N VAL A 11 48.25 41.62 20.55
CA VAL A 11 48.45 40.73 19.41
C VAL A 11 48.06 39.32 19.79
N ILE A 12 46.94 38.84 19.24
CA ILE A 12 46.54 37.42 19.36
C ILE A 12 47.35 36.62 18.33
N ARG A 13 48.30 35.87 18.85
CA ARG A 13 49.09 34.84 18.14
C ARG A 13 48.12 33.70 17.75
N GLN A 14 47.69 33.66 16.51
CA GLN A 14 46.98 32.51 15.95
C GLN A 14 47.93 31.31 15.87
N ARG A 15 47.72 30.35 16.76
CA ARG A 15 48.37 29.05 16.74
C ARG A 15 47.75 28.18 15.66
N LYS A 16 48.45 27.93 14.57
CA LYS A 16 48.13 26.91 13.58
C LYS A 16 47.97 25.53 14.25
N ARG A 17 46.71 25.12 14.41
CA ARG A 17 46.32 23.75 14.82
C ARG A 17 45.28 23.18 13.86
N THR A 18 45.57 23.17 12.56
CA THR A 18 44.60 22.66 11.58
C THR A 18 45.09 21.45 10.78
N GLY A 19 46.37 20.99 10.94
CA GLY A 19 46.86 19.83 10.16
C GLY A 19 46.54 18.45 10.75
N ALA A 20 46.60 18.33 12.07
CA ALA A 20 46.52 17.00 12.72
C ALA A 20 45.10 16.40 12.79
N ASN A 21 44.04 17.24 12.86
CA ASN A 21 42.67 16.77 12.96
C ASN A 21 42.06 16.41 11.58
N VAL A 22 42.57 16.98 10.50
CA VAL A 22 42.12 16.65 9.13
C VAL A 22 42.70 15.29 8.72
N MET A 23 43.97 15.02 9.03
CA MET A 23 44.56 13.71 8.73
C MET A 23 43.92 12.57 9.53
N LYS A 24 43.59 12.76 10.83
CA LYS A 24 42.87 11.75 11.61
C LYS A 24 41.46 11.46 11.09
N LYS A 25 40.74 12.47 10.58
CA LYS A 25 39.42 12.28 9.97
C LYS A 25 39.49 11.58 8.61
N ILE A 26 40.50 11.88 7.80
CA ILE A 26 40.72 11.22 6.50
C ILE A 26 41.12 9.76 6.71
N THR A 27 42.00 9.45 7.69
CA THR A 27 42.38 8.09 7.99
C THR A 27 41.23 7.26 8.56
N LEU A 28 40.32 7.86 9.34
CA LEU A 28 39.13 7.18 9.85
C LEU A 28 38.12 6.89 8.72
N VAL A 29 37.92 7.82 7.79
CA VAL A 29 37.00 7.63 6.64
C VAL A 29 37.51 6.56 5.69
N VAL A 30 38.82 6.50 5.43
CA VAL A 30 39.44 5.45 4.60
C VAL A 30 39.38 4.08 5.27
N LEU A 31 39.51 4.00 6.61
CA LEU A 31 39.34 2.76 7.36
C LEU A 31 37.89 2.24 7.37
N ILE A 32 36.91 3.13 7.47
CA ILE A 32 35.47 2.80 7.40
C ILE A 32 35.05 2.39 5.98
N SER A 33 35.57 3.06 4.95
CA SER A 33 35.29 2.68 3.55
C SER A 33 35.98 1.35 3.17
N GLY A 34 37.12 1.01 3.75
CA GLY A 34 37.77 -0.29 3.57
C GLY A 34 37.02 -1.47 4.20
N LEU A 35 36.30 -1.25 5.32
CA LEU A 35 35.49 -2.27 5.96
C LEU A 35 34.15 -2.55 5.25
N LEU A 36 33.64 -1.60 4.45
CA LEU A 36 32.41 -1.76 3.67
C LEU A 36 32.60 -2.45 2.31
N ALA A 37 33.85 -2.60 1.84
CA ALA A 37 34.19 -3.19 0.54
C ALA A 37 34.40 -4.71 0.56
N SER A 38 34.25 -5.42 1.69
CA SER A 38 34.62 -6.82 1.82
C SER A 38 33.47 -7.75 2.16
N GLN A 39 32.42 -7.82 1.32
CA GLN A 39 31.40 -8.88 1.44
C GLN A 39 30.77 -9.27 0.08
N PHE A 40 31.52 -9.24 -1.02
CA PHE A 40 31.08 -9.99 -2.20
C PHE A 40 31.77 -11.35 -2.19
N SER A 41 31.28 -12.25 -1.34
CA SER A 41 31.60 -13.67 -1.45
C SER A 41 30.76 -14.25 -2.60
N PHE A 42 31.36 -14.42 -3.77
CA PHE A 42 30.78 -15.19 -4.87
C PHE A 42 30.85 -16.68 -4.50
N GLY A 43 29.91 -17.14 -3.71
CA GLY A 43 29.79 -18.54 -3.33
C GLY A 43 28.34 -18.97 -3.37
N ALA A 44 28.10 -20.26 -3.67
CA ALA A 44 26.75 -20.80 -3.61
C ALA A 44 26.09 -20.51 -2.24
N ALA A 45 24.82 -20.13 -2.25
CA ALA A 45 24.11 -19.68 -1.07
C ALA A 45 23.84 -20.87 -0.13
N LYS A 46 24.23 -20.73 1.14
CA LYS A 46 23.98 -21.74 2.16
C LYS A 46 22.74 -21.37 2.98
N PRO A 47 21.78 -22.29 3.12
CA PRO A 47 20.63 -22.06 3.99
C PRO A 47 21.04 -21.80 5.45
N VAL A 48 20.31 -20.89 6.10
CA VAL A 48 20.53 -20.52 7.50
C VAL A 48 19.80 -21.50 8.40
N SER A 49 20.52 -22.09 9.34
CA SER A 49 20.00 -23.05 10.30
C SER A 49 19.09 -22.40 11.34
N SER A 50 18.05 -23.14 11.76
CA SER A 50 17.19 -22.78 12.89
C SER A 50 17.98 -22.85 14.21
N ARG A 51 17.62 -22.03 15.18
CA ARG A 51 18.20 -22.07 16.54
C ARG A 51 17.79 -23.31 17.33
N PHE A 52 16.69 -23.95 16.97
CA PHE A 52 16.16 -25.13 17.70
C PHE A 52 16.71 -26.45 17.14
N ASP A 53 16.71 -26.57 15.82
CA ASP A 53 17.27 -27.74 15.14
C ASP A 53 18.05 -27.26 13.90
N PRO A 54 19.37 -27.44 13.84
CA PRO A 54 20.18 -26.95 12.73
C PRO A 54 19.89 -27.61 11.39
N ARG A 55 19.16 -28.74 11.39
CA ARG A 55 18.71 -29.44 10.18
C ARG A 55 17.50 -28.79 9.50
N ASN A 56 16.75 -28.00 10.26
CA ASN A 56 15.68 -27.17 9.73
C ASN A 56 16.25 -25.81 9.35
N GLN A 57 16.20 -25.49 8.08
CA GLN A 57 16.92 -24.37 7.50
C GLN A 57 15.96 -23.48 6.70
N ALA A 58 16.40 -22.26 6.47
CA ALA A 58 15.68 -21.31 5.61
C ALA A 58 16.65 -20.53 4.73
N ILE A 59 16.21 -20.17 3.52
CA ILE A 59 16.98 -19.38 2.58
C ILE A 59 16.08 -18.36 1.90
N ALA A 60 16.59 -17.12 1.69
CA ALA A 60 15.92 -16.15 0.85
C ALA A 60 16.13 -16.52 -0.62
N TYR A 61 15.04 -16.55 -1.39
CA TYR A 61 15.12 -16.79 -2.82
C TYR A 61 15.86 -15.65 -3.53
N ASN A 62 16.81 -16.04 -4.38
CA ASN A 62 17.47 -15.15 -5.32
C ASN A 62 17.61 -15.92 -6.66
N PRO A 63 17.10 -15.40 -7.79
CA PRO A 63 17.14 -16.11 -9.07
C PRO A 63 18.55 -16.31 -9.64
N TYR A 64 19.53 -15.60 -9.11
CA TYR A 64 20.93 -15.66 -9.56
C TYR A 64 21.84 -16.51 -8.66
N ASP A 65 21.32 -17.06 -7.57
CA ASP A 65 22.07 -17.88 -6.63
C ASP A 65 21.83 -19.37 -6.83
N THR A 66 22.84 -20.17 -6.52
CA THR A 66 22.70 -21.62 -6.39
C THR A 66 22.67 -21.99 -4.91
N THR A 67 21.61 -22.68 -4.48
CA THR A 67 21.43 -23.11 -3.09
C THR A 67 22.13 -24.44 -2.84
N VAL A 68 22.97 -24.52 -1.80
CA VAL A 68 23.67 -25.77 -1.41
C VAL A 68 22.80 -26.56 -0.45
N ILE A 69 22.48 -27.81 -0.78
CA ILE A 69 21.72 -28.75 0.03
C ILE A 69 22.56 -29.96 0.36
N ASN A 70 22.72 -30.25 1.65
CA ASN A 70 23.46 -31.39 2.14
C ASN A 70 22.51 -32.56 2.44
N VAL A 71 22.71 -33.68 1.78
CA VAL A 71 21.88 -34.89 1.92
C VAL A 71 22.77 -36.04 2.36
N ALA A 72 22.30 -36.89 3.26
CA ALA A 72 23.06 -38.11 3.68
C ALA A 72 22.25 -39.36 3.37
N THR A 73 22.95 -40.47 3.18
CA THR A 73 22.35 -41.80 3.01
C THR A 73 21.42 -42.12 4.19
N GLY A 74 20.23 -42.64 3.90
CA GLY A 74 19.22 -42.96 4.92
C GLY A 74 18.39 -41.78 5.42
N TYR A 75 18.63 -40.56 4.95
CA TYR A 75 17.85 -39.38 5.29
C TYR A 75 17.06 -38.83 4.09
N LEU A 76 15.95 -38.21 4.38
CA LEU A 76 15.13 -37.45 3.44
C LEU A 76 15.39 -35.97 3.63
N SER A 77 15.75 -35.25 2.57
CA SER A 77 15.78 -33.80 2.53
C SER A 77 14.57 -33.26 1.77
N THR A 78 13.95 -32.22 2.32
CA THR A 78 12.73 -31.64 1.74
C THR A 78 12.94 -30.16 1.46
N LEU A 79 12.73 -29.75 0.23
CA LEU A 79 12.64 -28.32 -0.13
C LEU A 79 11.18 -27.93 -0.07
N VAL A 80 10.89 -26.77 0.52
CA VAL A 80 9.53 -26.21 0.66
C VAL A 80 9.52 -24.83 0.02
N PHE A 81 8.65 -24.66 -0.96
CA PHE A 81 8.43 -23.42 -1.69
C PHE A 81 7.22 -22.64 -1.11
N ASP A 82 6.83 -21.55 -1.75
CA ASP A 82 5.65 -20.79 -1.32
C ASP A 82 4.36 -21.62 -1.43
N ASP A 83 3.36 -21.31 -0.60
CA ASP A 83 2.11 -22.08 -0.55
C ASP A 83 1.32 -22.04 -1.87
N ASP A 84 1.49 -20.98 -2.65
CA ASP A 84 0.82 -20.78 -3.93
C ASP A 84 1.72 -21.11 -5.16
N GLU A 85 2.83 -21.85 -4.91
CA GLU A 85 3.81 -22.24 -5.93
C GLU A 85 3.85 -23.77 -6.08
N LYS A 86 3.63 -24.26 -7.29
CA LYS A 86 3.63 -25.70 -7.59
C LYS A 86 4.86 -26.10 -8.38
N VAL A 87 5.49 -27.20 -7.98
CA VAL A 87 6.62 -27.77 -8.72
C VAL A 87 6.12 -28.44 -9.99
N VAL A 88 6.67 -28.02 -11.12
CA VAL A 88 6.35 -28.56 -12.46
C VAL A 88 7.37 -29.63 -12.84
N GLU A 89 8.65 -29.37 -12.57
CA GLU A 89 9.75 -30.24 -12.93
C GLU A 89 10.88 -30.14 -11.91
N ALA A 90 11.57 -31.26 -11.64
CA ALA A 90 12.77 -31.32 -10.81
C ALA A 90 13.73 -32.37 -11.41
N LYS A 91 14.88 -31.92 -11.93
CA LYS A 91 15.83 -32.76 -12.69
C LYS A 91 17.22 -32.69 -12.04
N PRO A 92 17.71 -33.76 -11.42
CA PRO A 92 19.09 -33.86 -10.97
C PRO A 92 20.01 -34.19 -12.15
N GLY A 93 21.23 -33.65 -12.13
CA GLY A 93 22.25 -33.97 -13.14
C GLY A 93 22.75 -35.39 -13.06
N PHE A 94 22.69 -36.04 -11.88
CA PHE A 94 23.06 -37.44 -11.66
C PHE A 94 21.84 -38.25 -11.23
N GLU A 95 20.97 -38.61 -12.16
CA GLU A 95 19.70 -39.30 -11.92
C GLU A 95 19.87 -40.70 -11.29
N GLN A 96 20.96 -41.41 -11.60
CA GLN A 96 21.19 -42.75 -11.06
C GLN A 96 21.50 -42.72 -9.54
N GLY A 97 22.17 -41.68 -9.08
CA GLY A 97 22.56 -41.53 -7.66
C GLY A 97 21.56 -40.78 -6.80
N TRP A 98 20.55 -40.17 -7.40
CA TRP A 98 19.61 -39.32 -6.70
C TRP A 98 18.15 -39.68 -7.01
N ASP A 99 17.34 -39.74 -5.96
CA ASP A 99 15.89 -39.85 -6.05
C ASP A 99 15.31 -38.46 -5.72
N VAL A 100 14.69 -37.83 -6.69
CA VAL A 100 14.09 -36.48 -6.58
C VAL A 100 12.65 -36.58 -6.97
N THR A 101 11.76 -36.40 -6.01
CA THR A 101 10.30 -36.53 -6.21
C THR A 101 9.60 -35.23 -5.89
N PRO A 102 9.02 -34.54 -6.89
CA PRO A 102 8.18 -33.37 -6.68
C PRO A 102 6.80 -33.74 -6.16
N SER A 103 6.25 -32.90 -5.26
CA SER A 103 4.88 -33.06 -4.74
C SER A 103 4.33 -31.71 -4.32
N ASP A 104 3.39 -31.16 -5.07
CA ASP A 104 2.77 -29.85 -4.89
C ASP A 104 3.82 -28.73 -4.74
N ASN A 105 3.94 -28.08 -3.60
CA ASN A 105 4.94 -27.05 -3.31
C ASN A 105 6.22 -27.59 -2.66
N ARG A 106 6.53 -28.87 -2.83
CA ARG A 106 7.68 -29.55 -2.19
C ARG A 106 8.45 -30.39 -3.16
N VAL A 107 9.74 -30.59 -2.85
CA VAL A 107 10.59 -31.58 -3.52
C VAL A 107 11.28 -32.42 -2.46
N TYR A 108 11.14 -33.73 -2.57
CA TYR A 108 11.78 -34.72 -1.72
C TYR A 108 13.03 -35.25 -2.39
N ILE A 109 14.14 -35.30 -1.64
CA ILE A 109 15.47 -35.63 -2.17
C ILE A 109 16.10 -36.70 -1.29
N ARG A 110 16.55 -37.79 -1.93
CA ARG A 110 17.29 -38.87 -1.29
C ARG A 110 18.47 -39.31 -2.13
N ILE A 111 19.50 -39.85 -1.51
CA ILE A 111 20.58 -40.55 -2.19
C ILE A 111 20.13 -41.98 -2.48
N LYS A 112 20.37 -42.42 -3.72
CA LYS A 112 20.17 -43.81 -4.17
C LYS A 112 21.48 -44.58 -4.15
N PRO A 113 21.50 -45.84 -3.72
CA PRO A 113 22.64 -46.71 -3.99
C PRO A 113 22.77 -46.98 -5.50
N VAL A 114 23.97 -46.85 -6.02
CA VAL A 114 24.27 -47.17 -7.41
C VAL A 114 24.91 -48.55 -7.46
N THR A 115 24.35 -49.46 -8.23
CA THR A 115 24.92 -50.79 -8.45
C THR A 115 25.43 -50.88 -9.88
N GLN A 116 26.65 -51.40 -10.07
CA GLN A 116 27.18 -51.70 -11.38
C GLN A 116 27.46 -53.22 -11.50
N ASN A 117 27.14 -53.76 -12.64
CA ASN A 117 27.54 -55.11 -13.01
C ASN A 117 28.99 -55.08 -13.46
N VAL A 118 29.86 -55.75 -12.71
CA VAL A 118 31.27 -55.87 -13.04
C VAL A 118 31.51 -57.33 -13.43
N GLU A 119 32.04 -57.51 -14.64
CA GLU A 119 32.49 -58.82 -15.10
C GLU A 119 33.83 -59.18 -14.44
N GLN A 120 33.84 -60.23 -13.69
CA GLN A 120 35.03 -60.79 -13.10
C GLN A 120 35.30 -62.17 -13.66
N VAL A 121 36.56 -62.46 -14.01
CA VAL A 121 36.99 -63.81 -14.41
C VAL A 121 37.31 -64.59 -13.16
N ASN A 122 36.61 -65.68 -12.91
CA ASN A 122 36.87 -66.57 -11.79
C ASN A 122 38.17 -67.31 -11.95
N SER A 123 38.59 -68.06 -10.94
CA SER A 123 39.84 -68.85 -10.95
C SER A 123 39.79 -70.01 -11.98
N GLU A 124 38.65 -70.31 -12.55
CA GLU A 124 38.42 -71.36 -13.57
C GLU A 124 38.37 -70.81 -14.98
N GLY A 125 38.56 -69.46 -15.15
CA GLY A 125 38.52 -68.79 -16.44
C GLY A 125 37.14 -68.45 -17.00
N GLU A 126 36.08 -68.61 -16.19
CA GLU A 126 34.72 -68.25 -16.55
C GLU A 126 34.41 -66.79 -16.13
N THR A 127 33.67 -66.07 -17.04
CA THR A 127 33.26 -64.70 -16.78
C THR A 127 31.97 -64.71 -15.93
N GLU A 128 32.07 -64.29 -14.67
CA GLU A 128 30.92 -64.09 -13.79
C GLU A 128 30.57 -62.59 -13.69
N THR A 129 29.29 -62.27 -13.85
CA THR A 129 28.78 -60.89 -13.64
C THR A 129 28.45 -60.71 -12.15
N LYS A 130 29.20 -59.85 -11.45
CA LYS A 130 28.99 -59.56 -10.05
C LYS A 130 28.41 -58.15 -9.94
N GLN A 131 27.30 -58.01 -9.19
CA GLN A 131 26.77 -56.69 -8.85
C GLN A 131 27.62 -56.08 -7.69
N VAL A 132 28.24 -54.94 -7.96
CA VAL A 132 29.00 -54.17 -6.96
C VAL A 132 28.18 -52.94 -6.64
N ALA A 133 27.82 -52.75 -5.36
CA ALA A 133 27.17 -51.55 -4.86
C ALA A 133 28.25 -50.50 -4.52
N PHE A 134 28.06 -49.29 -5.05
CA PHE A 134 28.86 -48.13 -4.69
C PHE A 134 28.20 -47.42 -3.52
N ASP A 135 28.86 -47.46 -2.37
CA ASP A 135 28.42 -46.77 -1.17
C ASP A 135 28.86 -45.28 -1.23
N PRO A 136 27.91 -44.33 -1.19
CA PRO A 136 28.21 -42.91 -1.16
C PRO A 136 29.18 -42.48 -0.03
N GLU A 137 29.18 -43.19 1.09
CA GLU A 137 30.07 -42.88 2.23
C GLU A 137 31.56 -43.04 1.89
N ASN A 138 31.91 -43.86 0.92
CA ASN A 138 33.27 -44.10 0.49
C ASN A 138 33.82 -43.02 -0.46
N ASP A 139 32.94 -42.27 -1.13
CA ASP A 139 33.34 -41.22 -2.07
C ASP A 139 32.20 -40.16 -2.21
N LEU A 140 32.05 -39.35 -1.16
CA LEU A 140 31.00 -38.31 -1.07
C LEU A 140 31.09 -37.28 -2.20
N GLU A 141 32.32 -36.96 -2.67
CA GLU A 141 32.53 -36.00 -3.75
C GLU A 141 31.92 -36.49 -5.09
N ARG A 142 31.88 -37.76 -5.34
CA ARG A 142 31.33 -38.36 -6.56
C ARG A 142 29.80 -38.19 -6.64
N TRP A 143 29.12 -38.02 -5.51
CA TRP A 143 27.67 -37.76 -5.44
C TRP A 143 27.32 -36.27 -5.49
N ARG A 144 28.30 -35.39 -5.64
CA ARG A 144 28.04 -33.98 -5.85
C ARG A 144 27.46 -33.75 -7.24
N THR A 145 26.30 -33.07 -7.31
CA THR A 145 25.61 -32.79 -8.58
C THR A 145 24.77 -31.52 -8.46
N ASN A 146 24.27 -31.07 -9.58
CA ASN A 146 23.27 -30.00 -9.60
C ASN A 146 21.84 -30.59 -9.67
N LEU A 147 20.88 -29.80 -9.22
CA LEU A 147 19.46 -30.06 -9.38
C LEU A 147 18.80 -28.77 -9.89
N PHE A 148 18.05 -28.87 -10.97
CA PHE A 148 17.28 -27.77 -11.50
C PHE A 148 15.79 -28.02 -11.26
N ILE A 149 15.10 -27.04 -10.67
CA ILE A 149 13.68 -27.13 -10.36
C ILE A 149 12.94 -25.98 -11.06
N VAL A 150 11.89 -26.33 -11.77
CA VAL A 150 10.93 -25.41 -12.39
C VAL A 150 9.63 -25.49 -11.62
N THR A 151 9.14 -24.35 -11.20
CA THR A 151 7.84 -24.22 -10.56
C THR A 151 6.89 -23.38 -11.40
N SER A 152 5.65 -23.23 -10.96
CA SER A 152 4.66 -22.37 -11.60
C SER A 152 5.03 -20.88 -11.59
N LYS A 153 5.99 -20.47 -10.75
CA LYS A 153 6.37 -19.06 -10.57
C LYS A 153 7.84 -18.77 -10.81
N ARG A 154 8.74 -19.72 -10.47
CA ARG A 154 10.17 -19.46 -10.38
C ARG A 154 11.00 -20.66 -10.81
N ASN A 155 12.29 -20.42 -11.07
CA ASN A 155 13.28 -21.45 -11.29
C ASN A 155 14.28 -21.45 -10.13
N TYR A 156 14.78 -22.65 -9.78
CA TYR A 156 15.73 -22.80 -8.69
C TYR A 156 16.93 -23.61 -9.17
N SER A 157 18.12 -23.07 -8.93
CA SER A 157 19.38 -23.76 -9.11
C SER A 157 19.86 -24.27 -7.78
N ILE A 158 20.17 -25.57 -7.69
CA ILE A 158 20.54 -26.23 -6.45
C ILE A 158 21.80 -27.05 -6.68
N GLU A 159 22.70 -27.03 -5.74
CA GLU A 159 23.83 -27.94 -5.64
C GLU A 159 23.51 -28.99 -4.57
N LEU A 160 23.46 -30.24 -4.97
CA LEU A 160 23.28 -31.38 -4.06
C LEU A 160 24.65 -31.91 -3.65
N ASN A 161 24.92 -31.86 -2.35
CA ASN A 161 26.15 -32.43 -1.75
C ASN A 161 25.80 -33.67 -0.91
N ALA A 162 26.41 -34.79 -1.21
CA ALA A 162 26.37 -35.91 -0.32
C ALA A 162 27.22 -35.60 0.96
N THR A 163 26.68 -35.90 2.12
CA THR A 163 27.37 -35.73 3.40
C THR A 163 27.29 -37.04 4.21
N SER A 164 28.24 -37.26 5.14
CA SER A 164 28.26 -38.47 5.94
C SER A 164 27.07 -38.55 6.89
N PHE A 165 26.43 -39.71 6.98
CA PHE A 165 25.40 -40.02 7.98
C PHE A 165 25.95 -39.93 9.43
N LYS A 166 27.29 -40.01 9.64
CA LYS A 166 27.91 -39.80 10.93
C LYS A 166 27.89 -38.35 11.41
N SER A 167 27.53 -37.44 10.52
CA SER A 167 27.39 -35.99 10.80
C SER A 167 25.97 -35.51 10.62
N PRO A 168 24.94 -35.99 11.36
CA PRO A 168 23.53 -35.73 11.11
C PRO A 168 23.15 -34.25 11.22
N ASN A 169 23.90 -33.48 12.03
CA ASN A 169 23.66 -32.01 12.17
C ASN A 169 24.02 -31.19 10.92
N LYS A 170 24.76 -31.80 9.96
CA LYS A 170 25.07 -31.15 8.68
C LYS A 170 24.07 -31.43 7.61
N VAL A 171 23.10 -32.36 7.82
CA VAL A 171 22.09 -32.75 6.85
C VAL A 171 21.00 -31.70 6.83
N SER A 172 20.57 -31.30 5.63
CA SER A 172 19.44 -30.41 5.42
C SER A 172 18.14 -31.21 5.42
N PHE A 173 17.41 -31.28 6.54
CA PHE A 173 16.14 -32.03 6.61
C PHE A 173 15.01 -31.29 5.91
N VAL A 174 14.85 -30.01 6.27
CA VAL A 174 13.85 -29.15 5.67
C VAL A 174 14.50 -27.82 5.34
N VAL A 175 14.37 -27.40 4.09
CA VAL A 175 14.81 -26.07 3.63
C VAL A 175 13.65 -25.29 3.13
N ASN A 176 13.27 -24.25 3.88
CA ASN A 176 12.17 -23.37 3.55
C ASN A 176 12.68 -22.18 2.75
N TYR A 177 12.18 -21.99 1.53
CA TYR A 177 12.41 -20.80 0.77
C TYR A 177 11.56 -19.62 1.28
N ARG A 178 12.15 -18.44 1.34
CA ARG A 178 11.51 -17.19 1.75
C ARG A 178 11.65 -16.16 0.66
N TYR A 179 10.65 -15.28 0.51
CA TYR A 179 10.56 -14.32 -0.59
C TYR A 179 10.45 -12.88 -0.05
N PRO A 180 11.47 -12.37 0.66
CA PRO A 180 11.39 -11.08 1.35
C PRO A 180 11.18 -9.91 0.39
N GLU A 181 11.81 -9.94 -0.79
CA GLU A 181 11.70 -8.86 -1.78
C GLU A 181 10.30 -8.77 -2.40
N GLU A 182 9.68 -9.90 -2.68
CA GLU A 182 8.33 -9.94 -3.24
C GLU A 182 7.29 -9.50 -2.20
N ARG A 183 7.39 -10.00 -0.97
CA ARG A 183 6.52 -9.58 0.13
C ARG A 183 6.65 -8.08 0.43
N LYS A 184 7.86 -7.53 0.32
CA LYS A 184 8.10 -6.10 0.46
C LYS A 184 7.44 -5.30 -0.66
N LYS A 185 7.55 -5.73 -1.91
CA LYS A 185 6.88 -5.10 -3.05
C LYS A 185 5.36 -5.16 -2.93
N GLU A 186 4.82 -6.29 -2.51
CA GLU A 186 3.38 -6.47 -2.29
C GLU A 186 2.85 -5.56 -1.17
N SER A 187 3.55 -5.51 -0.03
CA SER A 187 3.19 -4.62 1.08
C SER A 187 3.26 -3.14 0.70
N GLN A 188 4.26 -2.74 -0.09
CA GLN A 188 4.36 -1.38 -0.62
C GLN A 188 3.21 -1.04 -1.57
N LYS A 189 2.85 -1.97 -2.46
CA LYS A 189 1.71 -1.80 -3.38
C LYS A 189 0.40 -1.66 -2.62
N LEU A 190 0.17 -2.49 -1.62
CA LEU A 190 -1.03 -2.44 -0.78
C LEU A 190 -1.11 -1.10 -0.01
N GLU A 191 0.01 -0.64 0.54
CA GLU A 191 0.06 0.65 1.24
C GLU A 191 -0.20 1.83 0.30
N GLN A 192 0.33 1.82 -0.93
CA GLN A 192 0.04 2.83 -1.94
C GLN A 192 -1.45 2.85 -2.30
N GLN A 193 -2.08 1.68 -2.46
CA GLN A 193 -3.51 1.59 -2.73
C GLN A 193 -4.34 2.14 -1.55
N ARG A 194 -3.95 1.83 -0.33
CA ARG A 194 -4.60 2.35 0.88
C ARG A 194 -4.51 3.88 0.97
N LEU A 195 -3.34 4.44 0.69
CA LEU A 195 -3.16 5.90 0.69
C LEU A 195 -3.99 6.59 -0.39
N ALA A 196 -4.00 6.06 -1.62
CA ALA A 196 -4.82 6.59 -2.71
C ALA A 196 -6.33 6.55 -2.39
N GLU A 197 -6.80 5.49 -1.73
CA GLU A 197 -8.20 5.40 -1.29
C GLU A 197 -8.54 6.44 -0.21
N LEU A 198 -7.61 6.67 0.74
CA LEU A 198 -7.80 7.69 1.77
C LEU A 198 -7.82 9.11 1.19
N GLU A 199 -6.97 9.41 0.23
CA GLU A 199 -6.97 10.70 -0.49
C GLU A 199 -8.29 10.91 -1.21
N ARG A 200 -8.76 9.91 -1.97
CA ARG A 200 -10.06 9.98 -2.65
C ARG A 200 -11.22 10.20 -1.68
N LYS A 201 -11.21 9.55 -0.51
CA LYS A 201 -12.24 9.77 0.51
C LYS A 201 -12.19 11.18 1.08
N LYS A 202 -10.99 11.74 1.27
CA LYS A 202 -10.82 13.15 1.70
C LYS A 202 -11.38 14.12 0.66
N GLU A 203 -11.03 13.95 -0.62
CA GLU A 203 -11.56 14.79 -1.70
C GLU A 203 -13.09 14.77 -1.73
N ILE A 204 -13.70 13.58 -1.67
CA ILE A 204 -15.17 13.46 -1.64
C ILE A 204 -15.77 14.19 -0.43
N ASN A 205 -15.16 14.05 0.75
CA ASN A 205 -15.62 14.74 1.94
C ASN A 205 -15.47 16.26 1.84
N ASP A 206 -14.39 16.74 1.26
CA ASP A 206 -14.14 18.18 1.09
C ASP A 206 -15.09 18.76 0.04
N ILE A 207 -15.36 18.04 -1.05
CA ILE A 207 -16.39 18.41 -2.02
C ILE A 207 -17.77 18.47 -1.35
N ASN A 208 -18.14 17.45 -0.56
CA ASN A 208 -19.42 17.43 0.15
C ASN A 208 -19.55 18.58 1.14
N LYS A 209 -18.50 18.89 1.92
CA LYS A 209 -18.48 20.05 2.82
C LYS A 209 -18.64 21.37 2.07
N THR A 210 -17.96 21.52 0.93
CA THR A 210 -18.08 22.71 0.09
C THR A 210 -19.49 22.88 -0.46
N LEU A 211 -20.13 21.79 -0.89
CA LEU A 211 -21.51 21.78 -1.34
C LEU A 211 -22.50 22.10 -0.22
N GLU A 212 -22.30 21.56 0.99
CA GLU A 212 -23.11 21.86 2.17
C GLU A 212 -22.95 23.34 2.58
N ASN A 213 -21.72 23.86 2.57
CA ASN A 213 -21.44 25.26 2.87
C ASN A 213 -22.08 26.19 1.82
N ALA A 214 -22.10 25.79 0.55
CA ALA A 214 -22.77 26.56 -0.51
C ALA A 214 -24.29 26.64 -0.31
N LYS A 215 -24.90 25.64 0.33
CA LYS A 215 -26.34 25.60 0.70
C LYS A 215 -26.64 26.27 2.05
N SER A 216 -25.63 26.77 2.74
CA SER A 216 -25.80 27.39 4.07
C SER A 216 -26.69 28.64 3.98
N PRO A 217 -27.62 28.83 4.95
CA PRO A 217 -28.47 30.01 4.98
C PRO A 217 -27.65 31.30 5.07
N ARG A 218 -27.86 32.23 4.15
CA ARG A 218 -27.22 33.55 4.11
C ARG A 218 -28.15 34.68 4.48
N ASN A 219 -29.46 34.50 4.21
CA ASN A 219 -30.47 35.52 4.48
C ASN A 219 -31.73 34.91 5.09
N TRP A 220 -32.05 35.38 6.29
CA TRP A 220 -33.26 35.04 7.05
C TRP A 220 -34.31 36.15 7.07
N LYS A 221 -34.13 37.24 6.34
CA LYS A 221 -35.01 38.43 6.40
C LYS A 221 -36.27 38.25 5.55
N TYR A 222 -37.01 37.17 5.81
CA TYR A 222 -38.27 36.81 5.17
C TYR A 222 -39.44 37.13 6.11
N TYR A 223 -40.46 37.83 5.62
CA TYR A 223 -41.62 38.25 6.37
C TYR A 223 -42.87 37.77 5.70
N ALA A 224 -43.75 37.07 6.42
CA ALA A 224 -45.00 36.56 5.90
C ALA A 224 -46.17 37.46 6.25
N ARG A 225 -47.02 37.72 5.25
CA ARG A 225 -48.36 38.33 5.42
C ARG A 225 -49.38 37.23 5.15
N VAL A 226 -50.11 36.82 6.19
CA VAL A 226 -51.00 35.67 6.16
C VAL A 226 -52.43 36.16 5.87
N GLY A 227 -53.07 35.67 4.81
CA GLY A 227 -54.47 35.93 4.55
C GLY A 227 -55.39 35.28 5.61
N LYS A 228 -56.61 35.73 5.72
CA LYS A 228 -57.57 35.18 6.70
C LYS A 228 -57.82 33.68 6.39
N GLY A 229 -57.62 32.83 7.40
CA GLY A 229 -57.79 31.39 7.28
C GLY A 229 -56.63 30.66 6.52
N SER A 230 -55.49 31.34 6.33
CA SER A 230 -54.31 30.80 5.59
C SER A 230 -53.16 30.39 6.49
N GLU A 231 -53.36 30.25 7.82
CA GLU A 231 -52.33 29.92 8.80
C GLU A 231 -51.68 28.55 8.55
N TYR A 232 -52.46 27.59 8.00
CA TYR A 232 -51.99 26.24 7.74
C TYR A 232 -51.04 26.10 6.53
N ILE A 233 -51.01 27.09 5.65
CA ILE A 233 -50.08 27.11 4.50
C ILE A 233 -48.92 28.06 4.68
N LYS A 234 -48.81 28.75 5.85
CA LYS A 234 -47.69 29.61 6.15
C LYS A 234 -46.46 28.75 6.38
N PRO A 235 -45.32 29.04 5.75
CA PRO A 235 -44.06 28.37 6.08
C PRO A 235 -43.63 28.65 7.55
N ASP A 236 -43.03 27.68 8.22
CA ASP A 236 -42.54 27.83 9.54
C ASP A 236 -41.23 28.62 9.55
N TYR A 237 -40.44 28.49 8.49
CA TYR A 237 -39.29 29.31 8.21
C TYR A 237 -39.07 29.52 6.71
N ALA A 238 -38.33 30.57 6.39
CA ALA A 238 -37.85 30.82 5.02
C ALA A 238 -36.47 31.48 5.10
N TYR A 239 -35.60 31.06 4.21
CA TYR A 239 -34.27 31.65 4.04
C TYR A 239 -33.79 31.50 2.60
N ASP A 240 -32.73 32.18 2.23
CA ASP A 240 -32.00 31.90 0.99
C ASP A 240 -30.49 31.76 1.25
N ASP A 241 -29.82 31.04 0.36
CA ASP A 241 -28.36 30.87 0.31
C ASP A 241 -27.69 31.84 -0.69
N GLY A 242 -28.47 32.79 -1.22
CA GLY A 242 -28.06 33.73 -2.26
C GLY A 242 -28.32 33.22 -3.68
N ARG A 243 -28.71 31.95 -3.86
CA ARG A 243 -29.09 31.36 -5.17
C ARG A 243 -30.49 30.76 -5.14
N PHE A 244 -30.79 30.00 -4.11
CA PHE A 244 -32.03 29.30 -3.91
C PHE A 244 -32.79 29.87 -2.71
N THR A 245 -34.12 29.84 -2.76
CA THR A 245 -34.98 30.19 -1.64
C THR A 245 -35.65 28.95 -1.07
N TYR A 246 -35.56 28.77 0.22
CA TYR A 246 -36.05 27.63 0.98
C TYR A 246 -37.23 28.00 1.84
N PHE A 247 -38.35 27.27 1.71
CA PHE A 247 -39.54 27.41 2.52
C PHE A 247 -39.82 26.12 3.26
N GLY A 248 -39.69 26.10 4.58
CA GLY A 248 -39.89 24.93 5.41
C GLY A 248 -41.27 24.82 6.02
N PHE A 249 -41.87 23.63 5.90
CA PHE A 249 -43.20 23.32 6.42
C PHE A 249 -43.10 22.10 7.33
N ASN A 250 -43.70 22.17 8.53
CA ASN A 250 -43.79 21.03 9.40
C ASN A 250 -44.73 19.94 8.81
N PRO A 251 -44.60 18.66 9.25
CA PRO A 251 -45.36 17.55 8.67
C PRO A 251 -46.87 17.65 8.77
N MET A 252 -47.39 18.51 9.65
CA MET A 252 -48.82 18.70 9.87
C MET A 252 -49.45 19.67 8.82
N LYS A 253 -48.62 20.37 8.04
CA LYS A 253 -49.05 21.34 7.06
C LYS A 253 -49.15 20.70 5.68
N LYS A 254 -50.13 21.21 4.89
CA LYS A 254 -50.20 20.83 3.49
C LYS A 254 -49.18 21.60 2.67
N ILE A 255 -48.60 20.95 1.68
CA ILE A 255 -47.63 21.55 0.80
C ILE A 255 -48.36 22.41 -0.24
N PRO A 256 -48.15 23.74 -0.22
CA PRO A 256 -48.81 24.68 -1.14
C PRO A 256 -48.02 24.82 -2.45
N SER A 257 -48.64 25.50 -3.45
CA SER A 257 -47.94 25.97 -4.64
C SER A 257 -47.23 27.29 -4.37
N LEU A 258 -46.06 27.46 -4.97
CA LEU A 258 -45.20 28.64 -4.81
C LEU A 258 -45.22 29.47 -6.12
N PHE A 259 -45.43 30.78 -5.97
CA PHE A 259 -45.45 31.75 -7.07
C PHE A 259 -44.46 32.87 -6.79
N LEU A 260 -43.89 33.40 -7.86
CA LEU A 260 -43.19 34.68 -7.88
C LEU A 260 -44.19 35.81 -8.10
N GLN A 261 -43.98 36.92 -7.45
CA GLN A 261 -44.75 38.13 -7.71
C GLN A 261 -43.90 39.18 -8.41
N PHE A 262 -44.28 39.53 -9.61
CA PHE A 262 -43.71 40.65 -10.38
C PHE A 262 -44.79 41.73 -10.59
N GLY A 263 -44.69 42.84 -9.88
CA GLY A 263 -45.74 43.85 -9.87
C GLY A 263 -47.07 43.26 -9.44
N ASN A 264 -48.07 43.26 -10.31
CA ASN A 264 -49.41 42.69 -10.10
C ASN A 264 -49.58 41.28 -10.70
N GLN A 265 -48.54 40.70 -11.28
CA GLN A 265 -48.60 39.37 -11.90
C GLN A 265 -47.95 38.31 -11.01
N GLU A 266 -48.59 37.14 -10.95
CA GLU A 266 -48.05 35.97 -10.28
C GLU A 266 -47.60 34.95 -11.33
N THR A 267 -46.37 34.43 -11.19
CA THR A 267 -45.82 33.40 -12.07
C THR A 267 -45.57 32.15 -11.24
N ILE A 268 -46.11 31.02 -11.66
CA ILE A 268 -45.89 29.74 -10.97
C ILE A 268 -44.42 29.36 -11.04
N THR A 269 -43.91 28.83 -9.95
CA THR A 269 -42.57 28.28 -9.89
C THR A 269 -42.64 26.76 -9.84
N ASN A 270 -41.54 26.09 -10.19
CA ASN A 270 -41.40 24.66 -10.09
C ASN A 270 -40.31 24.31 -9.02
N PRO A 271 -40.68 24.30 -7.73
CA PRO A 271 -39.71 24.05 -6.64
C PRO A 271 -39.38 22.58 -6.56
N THR A 272 -38.14 22.27 -6.15
CA THR A 272 -37.77 20.94 -5.66
C THR A 272 -38.31 20.73 -4.25
N ILE A 273 -38.76 19.52 -3.94
CA ILE A 273 -39.28 19.15 -2.61
C ILE A 273 -38.29 18.20 -1.97
N GLU A 274 -37.71 18.61 -0.82
CA GLU A 274 -36.80 17.82 -0.04
C GLU A 274 -37.24 17.68 1.42
N LYS A 275 -36.74 16.68 2.13
CA LYS A 275 -36.92 16.56 3.58
C LYS A 275 -35.65 17.01 4.30
N HIS A 276 -35.77 18.03 5.17
CA HIS A 276 -34.72 18.49 6.06
C HIS A 276 -35.14 18.22 7.51
N GLY A 277 -34.65 17.11 8.08
CA GLY A 277 -35.11 16.63 9.38
C GLY A 277 -36.60 16.32 9.37
N ASN A 278 -37.39 16.96 10.22
CA ASN A 278 -38.85 16.80 10.30
C ASN A 278 -39.64 17.72 9.38
N TYR A 279 -38.96 18.60 8.62
CA TYR A 279 -39.62 19.54 7.73
C TYR A 279 -39.64 19.05 6.28
N THR A 280 -40.75 19.36 5.59
CA THR A 280 -40.78 19.30 4.12
C THR A 280 -40.40 20.69 3.61
N VAL A 281 -39.42 20.78 2.76
CA VAL A 281 -38.87 22.05 2.26
C VAL A 281 -39.14 22.19 0.78
N LEU A 282 -39.77 23.30 0.41
CA LEU A 282 -39.86 23.74 -0.98
C LEU A 282 -38.62 24.59 -1.30
N ILE A 283 -37.88 24.17 -2.30
CA ILE A 283 -36.66 24.86 -2.75
C ILE A 283 -36.94 25.49 -4.10
N ALA A 284 -37.06 26.81 -4.09
CA ALA A 284 -37.15 27.57 -5.34
C ALA A 284 -35.75 27.82 -5.90
N HIS A 285 -35.54 27.57 -7.19
CA HIS A 285 -34.22 27.64 -7.85
C HIS A 285 -33.85 29.08 -8.24
N GLN A 286 -34.27 30.02 -7.43
CA GLN A 286 -33.97 31.46 -7.58
C GLN A 286 -34.28 32.21 -6.29
N THR A 287 -33.80 33.44 -6.19
CA THR A 287 -34.20 34.39 -5.18
C THR A 287 -35.09 35.46 -5.73
N SER A 288 -35.98 36.00 -4.92
CA SER A 288 -36.88 37.11 -5.32
C SER A 288 -37.19 38.01 -4.10
N ASP A 289 -37.63 39.23 -4.36
CA ASP A 289 -38.07 40.16 -3.33
C ASP A 289 -39.45 39.79 -2.77
N LYS A 290 -40.35 39.16 -3.61
CA LYS A 290 -41.72 38.82 -3.23
C LYS A 290 -42.13 37.44 -3.75
N TRP A 291 -42.77 36.70 -2.86
CA TRP A 291 -43.35 35.39 -3.13
C TRP A 291 -44.79 35.31 -2.74
N VAL A 292 -45.58 34.51 -3.43
CA VAL A 292 -46.94 34.18 -3.06
C VAL A 292 -47.08 32.66 -2.93
N ILE A 293 -47.68 32.24 -1.84
CA ILE A 293 -47.92 30.83 -1.50
C ILE A 293 -49.40 30.60 -1.50
N ARG A 294 -49.90 29.61 -2.29
CA ARG A 294 -51.35 29.37 -2.47
C ARG A 294 -51.71 27.90 -2.32
N LEU A 295 -52.87 27.67 -1.73
CA LEU A 295 -53.55 26.38 -1.75
C LEU A 295 -55.06 26.59 -1.76
N GLY A 296 -55.71 26.41 -2.93
CA GLY A 296 -57.08 26.82 -3.12
C GLY A 296 -57.27 28.33 -2.90
N ASP A 297 -58.19 28.70 -2.03
CA ASP A 297 -58.49 30.11 -1.68
C ASP A 297 -57.54 30.69 -0.64
N GLN A 298 -56.69 29.86 -0.05
CA GLN A 298 -55.71 30.30 0.94
C GLN A 298 -54.51 30.97 0.28
N VAL A 299 -54.04 32.08 0.85
CA VAL A 299 -52.95 32.86 0.32
C VAL A 299 -52.03 33.40 1.44
N VAL A 300 -50.72 33.29 1.22
CA VAL A 300 -49.70 33.92 2.06
C VAL A 300 -48.69 34.64 1.17
N GLY A 301 -48.57 35.93 1.36
CA GLY A 301 -47.52 36.75 0.73
C GLY A 301 -46.24 36.66 1.58
N VAL A 302 -45.08 36.45 0.95
CA VAL A 302 -43.79 36.47 1.61
C VAL A 302 -42.87 37.50 0.99
N GLU A 303 -42.40 38.42 1.77
CA GLU A 303 -41.48 39.50 1.39
C GLU A 303 -40.06 39.22 1.86
N ASN A 304 -39.10 39.25 0.97
CA ASN A 304 -37.67 39.12 1.25
C ASN A 304 -37.04 40.51 1.36
N LYS A 305 -36.86 41.01 2.58
CA LYS A 305 -36.23 42.33 2.84
C LYS A 305 -34.71 42.31 2.66
N GLY A 306 -34.10 41.14 2.53
CA GLY A 306 -32.66 40.94 2.28
C GLY A 306 -32.33 40.83 0.78
N PHE A 307 -33.35 40.83 -0.11
CA PHE A 307 -33.11 40.66 -1.54
C PHE A 307 -32.17 41.73 -2.10
N GLY A 308 -31.15 41.31 -2.85
CA GLY A 308 -30.13 42.19 -3.45
C GLY A 308 -29.16 42.85 -2.44
N LYS A 309 -29.26 42.51 -1.12
CA LYS A 309 -28.42 43.10 -0.08
C LYS A 309 -27.34 42.13 0.47
N ILE A 310 -27.42 40.89 0.07
CA ILE A 310 -26.45 39.88 0.50
C ILE A 310 -25.26 39.95 -0.45
N LYS A 311 -24.11 40.29 0.07
CA LYS A 311 -22.87 40.11 -0.66
C LYS A 311 -22.60 38.61 -0.76
N LEU A 312 -22.59 38.06 -1.94
CA LEU A 312 -21.78 36.89 -2.26
C LEU A 312 -20.34 37.29 -2.03
N ASN A 313 -19.42 36.37 -1.90
CA ASN A 313 -17.99 36.66 -1.64
C ASN A 313 -17.44 37.73 -2.60
N ASP A 314 -16.27 38.30 -2.31
CA ASP A 314 -15.58 39.26 -3.20
C ASP A 314 -15.39 38.76 -4.64
N SER A 315 -15.62 37.45 -4.88
CA SER A 315 -15.59 36.81 -6.18
C SER A 315 -16.94 36.74 -6.90
N ASP A 316 -18.02 37.28 -6.31
CA ASP A 316 -19.43 37.15 -6.76
C ASP A 316 -19.91 35.70 -6.97
N THR A 317 -19.22 34.73 -6.35
CA THR A 317 -19.55 33.30 -6.36
C THR A 317 -19.96 32.82 -4.97
N VAL A 318 -20.63 31.66 -4.90
CA VAL A 318 -20.98 31.01 -3.63
C VAL A 318 -19.84 30.19 -3.02
N SER A 319 -18.76 30.00 -3.77
CA SER A 319 -17.55 29.29 -3.35
C SER A 319 -16.38 30.25 -3.27
N ASP A 320 -15.62 30.19 -2.17
CA ASP A 320 -14.42 31.01 -1.98
C ASP A 320 -13.30 30.65 -2.96
N ASP A 321 -13.33 29.42 -3.49
CA ASP A 321 -12.31 28.89 -4.41
C ASP A 321 -12.59 29.17 -5.89
N VAL A 322 -13.76 29.72 -6.22
CA VAL A 322 -14.18 30.04 -7.60
C VAL A 322 -14.24 31.53 -7.82
N LYS A 323 -13.49 32.01 -8.81
CA LYS A 323 -13.52 33.42 -9.24
C LYS A 323 -14.16 33.53 -10.61
N ILE A 324 -15.00 34.57 -10.80
CA ILE A 324 -15.54 34.89 -12.13
C ILE A 324 -14.48 35.68 -12.88
N GLU A 325 -14.01 35.15 -13.98
CA GLU A 325 -13.14 35.86 -14.91
C GLU A 325 -14.00 36.49 -16.03
N VAL A 326 -14.05 37.80 -16.05
CA VAL A 326 -14.74 38.54 -17.15
C VAL A 326 -13.75 38.70 -18.28
N VAL A 327 -13.91 37.91 -19.33
CA VAL A 327 -13.20 38.08 -20.60
C VAL A 327 -13.77 39.30 -21.29
N LYS A 328 -12.97 40.35 -21.48
CA LYS A 328 -13.33 41.57 -22.23
C LYS A 328 -13.16 41.37 -23.72
#